data_3424b82dea26876c5f46bd6b41c2d3d7
#
_entry.id   3424b82dea26876c5f46bd6b41c2d3d7
#
_cell.length_a   1.000
_cell.length_b   1.000
_cell.length_c   1.000
_cell.angle_alpha   90.00
_cell.angle_beta   90.00
_cell.angle_gamma   90.00
#
_symmetry.space_group_name_H-M   'P 1'
#
loop_
_entity.id
_entity.type
_entity.pdbx_description
1 polymer ?
#
loop_
_entity_poly.entity_id
_entity_poly.type
_entity_poly.pdbx_seq_one_letter_code
_entity_poly.pdbx_strand_id
1 'polypeptide(L)'
;MKRLVLLIFLLGFIFYIQGQSIKVDSSITFKKDTLIQKLSKKDSLKKYYKIIPRLSTIRSAMVPGWGQITNRQYWKLPIIGVAFGVNIFFIVANDTRYHYYRNYLGLTYQSSGNPFPITNVSVPKYEDGIPRDLNQDQLNSVVSYHRRFRDFSYLFLVVTWAANIIDANVTAHLKTFDITDDISFKIQPTFSSPDIAQPVFGAKLTLAFK
;
A
#
# COMPACT_ATOMS: atom_id res chain seq x y z
N MET A 1 14.15 19.28 -5.52
CA MET A 1 13.24 18.32 -4.85
C MET A 1 12.63 17.28 -5.82
N LYS A 2 12.16 17.64 -7.02
CA LYS A 2 11.57 16.66 -7.99
C LYS A 2 12.53 15.53 -8.40
N ARG A 3 13.83 15.80 -8.51
CA ARG A 3 14.86 14.79 -8.89
C ARG A 3 15.16 13.79 -7.76
N LEU A 4 15.00 14.20 -6.48
CA LEU A 4 15.25 13.34 -5.32
C LEU A 4 14.13 12.30 -5.14
N VAL A 5 12.89 12.69 -5.36
CA VAL A 5 11.71 11.79 -5.29
C VAL A 5 11.79 10.73 -6.39
N LEU A 6 12.22 11.12 -7.59
CA LEU A 6 12.40 10.20 -8.73
C LEU A 6 13.53 9.21 -8.49
N LEU A 7 14.62 9.63 -7.83
CA LEU A 7 15.74 8.76 -7.44
C LEU A 7 15.35 7.73 -6.38
N ILE A 8 14.55 8.11 -5.39
CA ILE A 8 14.06 7.19 -4.35
C ILE A 8 13.12 6.14 -4.97
N PHE A 9 12.28 6.54 -5.94
CA PHE A 9 11.39 5.63 -6.67
C PHE A 9 12.17 4.66 -7.56
N LEU A 10 13.24 5.15 -8.20
CA LEU A 10 14.11 4.34 -9.07
C LEU A 10 14.97 3.35 -8.27
N LEU A 11 15.48 3.75 -7.11
CA LEU A 11 16.22 2.88 -6.18
C LEU A 11 15.32 1.77 -5.59
N GLY A 12 14.07 2.07 -5.24
CA GLY A 12 13.09 1.07 -4.78
C GLY A 12 12.77 0.03 -5.87
N PHE A 13 12.74 0.44 -7.14
CA PHE A 13 12.48 -0.45 -8.27
C PHE A 13 13.67 -1.37 -8.59
N ILE A 14 14.92 -0.90 -8.41
CA ILE A 14 16.14 -1.69 -8.64
C ILE A 14 16.29 -2.79 -7.59
N PHE A 15 15.94 -2.54 -6.31
CA PHE A 15 15.93 -3.57 -5.27
C PHE A 15 14.87 -4.66 -5.49
N TYR A 16 13.81 -4.37 -6.23
CA TYR A 16 12.76 -5.34 -6.54
C TYR A 16 13.18 -6.40 -7.57
N ILE A 17 14.11 -6.09 -8.47
CA ILE A 17 14.49 -6.98 -9.59
C ILE A 17 15.53 -8.04 -9.18
N GLN A 18 16.29 -7.88 -8.10
CA GLN A 18 17.35 -8.81 -7.70
C GLN A 18 16.89 -10.04 -6.89
N GLY A 19 15.59 -10.23 -6.66
CA GLY A 19 15.03 -11.31 -5.82
C GLY A 19 14.70 -12.63 -6.53
N GLN A 20 14.96 -12.81 -7.82
CA GLN A 20 14.54 -14.01 -8.55
C GLN A 20 15.70 -14.75 -9.23
N SER A 21 16.48 -15.48 -8.45
CA SER A 21 17.27 -16.58 -9.00
C SER A 21 16.66 -17.92 -8.56
N ILE A 22 15.83 -18.53 -9.39
CA ILE A 22 15.35 -19.88 -9.24
C ILE A 22 16.46 -20.81 -9.74
N LYS A 23 17.16 -21.50 -8.84
CA LYS A 23 17.98 -22.65 -9.18
C LYS A 23 17.07 -23.87 -9.29
N VAL A 24 16.83 -24.32 -10.49
CA VAL A 24 16.24 -25.64 -10.77
C VAL A 24 17.36 -26.66 -10.71
N ASP A 25 17.33 -27.50 -9.70
CA ASP A 25 18.24 -28.65 -9.59
C ASP A 25 17.48 -29.91 -9.97
N SER A 26 17.89 -30.53 -11.07
CA SER A 26 17.30 -31.75 -11.64
C SER A 26 18.16 -32.97 -11.29
N SER A 27 17.80 -33.63 -10.18
CA SER A 27 18.19 -35.00 -9.94
C SER A 27 17.13 -35.74 -9.12
N ILE A 28 16.26 -36.46 -9.83
CA ILE A 28 15.23 -37.32 -9.25
C ILE A 28 15.83 -38.68 -9.01
N THR A 29 16.18 -39.02 -7.77
CA THR A 29 16.45 -40.36 -7.33
C THR A 29 15.39 -40.77 -6.31
N PHE A 30 14.53 -41.72 -6.68
CA PHE A 30 13.48 -42.27 -5.83
C PHE A 30 14.07 -43.15 -4.72
N LYS A 31 14.02 -42.67 -3.46
CA LYS A 31 14.16 -43.52 -2.27
C LYS A 31 12.94 -43.26 -1.35
N LYS A 32 12.31 -44.38 -0.92
CA LYS A 32 11.07 -44.41 -0.10
C LYS A 32 11.18 -43.63 1.21
N ASP A 33 12.39 -43.51 1.77
CA ASP A 33 12.67 -42.78 3.02
C ASP A 33 12.61 -41.23 2.86
N THR A 34 12.75 -40.76 1.60
CA THR A 34 12.73 -39.34 1.29
C THR A 34 11.31 -38.73 1.39
N LEU A 35 10.26 -39.55 1.25
CA LEU A 35 8.88 -39.09 1.31
C LEU A 35 8.45 -38.67 2.74
N ILE A 36 8.84 -39.47 3.75
CA ILE A 36 8.52 -39.18 5.17
C ILE A 36 9.26 -37.91 5.61
N GLN A 37 10.54 -37.79 5.22
CA GLN A 37 11.35 -36.62 5.54
C GLN A 37 10.86 -35.34 4.82
N LYS A 38 10.33 -35.48 3.58
CA LYS A 38 9.78 -34.40 2.79
C LYS A 38 8.43 -33.92 3.35
N LEU A 39 7.60 -34.82 3.90
CA LEU A 39 6.35 -34.50 4.58
C LEU A 39 6.62 -33.75 5.89
N SER A 40 7.54 -34.25 6.74
CA SER A 40 7.95 -33.59 7.99
C SER A 40 8.55 -32.19 7.72
N LYS A 41 9.35 -32.02 6.67
CA LYS A 41 9.91 -30.73 6.27
C LYS A 41 8.82 -29.77 5.74
N LYS A 42 7.81 -30.27 5.03
CA LYS A 42 6.68 -29.47 4.54
C LYS A 42 5.82 -28.97 5.70
N ASP A 43 5.58 -29.79 6.72
CA ASP A 43 4.81 -29.41 7.89
C ASP A 43 5.56 -28.42 8.79
N SER A 44 6.86 -28.59 8.95
CA SER A 44 7.71 -27.62 9.67
C SER A 44 7.82 -26.30 8.93
N LEU A 45 7.89 -26.30 7.60
CA LEU A 45 7.83 -25.08 6.78
C LEU A 45 6.44 -24.41 6.87
N LYS A 46 5.35 -25.19 6.83
CA LYS A 46 3.98 -24.68 7.01
C LYS A 46 3.83 -24.00 8.38
N LYS A 47 4.39 -24.57 9.45
CA LYS A 47 4.43 -23.99 10.78
C LYS A 47 5.28 -22.71 10.85
N TYR A 48 6.44 -22.68 10.18
CA TYR A 48 7.32 -21.52 10.15
C TYR A 48 6.72 -20.33 9.39
N TYR A 49 5.94 -20.61 8.36
CA TYR A 49 5.28 -19.58 7.53
C TYR A 49 3.87 -19.21 7.98
N LYS A 50 3.46 -19.62 9.20
CA LYS A 50 2.15 -19.24 9.73
C LYS A 50 2.06 -17.73 9.90
N ILE A 51 1.08 -17.13 9.23
CA ILE A 51 0.81 -15.70 9.36
C ILE A 51 0.23 -15.45 10.76
N ILE A 52 0.84 -14.53 11.50
CA ILE A 52 0.39 -14.13 12.83
C ILE A 52 -0.33 -12.77 12.69
N PRO A 53 -1.66 -12.69 12.86
CA PRO A 53 -2.41 -11.46 12.65
C PRO A 53 -1.89 -10.28 13.46
N ARG A 54 -1.62 -10.50 14.76
CA ARG A 54 -1.08 -9.47 15.65
C ARG A 54 0.24 -8.88 15.13
N LEU A 55 1.14 -9.71 14.62
CA LEU A 55 2.42 -9.26 14.09
C LEU A 55 2.26 -8.42 12.82
N SER A 56 1.35 -8.83 11.94
CA SER A 56 1.03 -8.09 10.72
C SER A 56 0.46 -6.71 11.03
N THR A 57 -0.44 -6.61 12.01
CA THR A 57 -1.03 -5.34 12.47
C THR A 57 0.03 -4.40 13.04
N ILE A 58 0.88 -4.88 13.95
CA ILE A 58 1.95 -4.07 14.56
C ILE A 58 2.93 -3.56 13.49
N ARG A 59 3.32 -4.42 12.56
CA ARG A 59 4.23 -4.03 11.47
C ARG A 59 3.62 -2.97 10.55
N SER A 60 2.33 -3.06 10.23
CA SER A 60 1.63 -2.04 9.46
C SER A 60 1.48 -0.72 10.21
N ALA A 61 1.39 -0.77 11.55
CA ALA A 61 1.36 0.44 12.38
C ALA A 61 2.71 1.16 12.42
N MET A 62 3.82 0.40 12.36
CA MET A 62 5.17 0.98 12.33
C MET A 62 5.54 1.56 10.96
N VAL A 63 5.29 0.77 9.89
CA VAL A 63 5.61 1.17 8.52
C VAL A 63 4.46 0.80 7.61
N PRO A 64 3.88 1.77 6.88
CA PRO A 64 2.81 1.48 5.92
C PRO A 64 3.26 0.43 4.88
N GLY A 65 2.44 -0.60 4.67
CA GLY A 65 2.73 -1.69 3.74
C GLY A 65 3.52 -2.87 4.33
N TRP A 66 4.16 -2.74 5.50
CA TRP A 66 4.95 -3.85 6.07
C TRP A 66 4.08 -5.06 6.47
N GLY A 67 2.85 -4.82 6.92
CA GLY A 67 1.89 -5.89 7.20
C GLY A 67 1.50 -6.66 5.95
N GLN A 68 1.35 -5.99 4.81
CA GLN A 68 1.04 -6.63 3.53
C GLN A 68 2.21 -7.51 3.04
N ILE A 69 3.45 -7.11 3.29
CA ILE A 69 4.63 -7.96 3.04
C ILE A 69 4.55 -9.21 3.93
N THR A 70 4.24 -9.06 5.22
CA THR A 70 4.07 -10.18 6.15
C THR A 70 2.95 -11.11 5.71
N ASN A 71 1.86 -10.56 5.16
CA ASN A 71 0.72 -11.29 4.62
C ASN A 71 0.96 -11.84 3.19
N ARG A 72 2.15 -11.62 2.59
CA ARG A 72 2.50 -12.02 1.22
C ARG A 72 1.55 -11.46 0.17
N GLN A 73 1.07 -10.23 0.36
CA GLN A 73 0.21 -9.51 -0.58
C GLN A 73 1.00 -8.41 -1.31
N TYR A 74 2.06 -8.79 -1.99
CA TYR A 74 2.98 -7.86 -2.64
C TYR A 74 2.31 -6.97 -3.69
N TRP A 75 1.24 -7.44 -4.32
CA TRP A 75 0.50 -6.66 -5.32
C TRP A 75 -0.19 -5.42 -4.75
N LYS A 76 -0.45 -5.37 -3.42
CA LYS A 76 -1.01 -4.20 -2.74
C LYS A 76 0.03 -3.12 -2.45
N LEU A 77 1.31 -3.46 -2.42
CA LEU A 77 2.38 -2.51 -2.09
C LEU A 77 2.44 -1.30 -3.02
N PRO A 78 2.37 -1.45 -4.36
CA PRO A 78 2.37 -0.31 -5.24
C PRO A 78 1.14 0.59 -5.03
N ILE A 79 -0.04 0.03 -4.73
CA ILE A 79 -1.26 0.79 -4.45
C ILE A 79 -1.09 1.63 -3.18
N ILE A 80 -0.56 1.03 -2.11
CA ILE A 80 -0.28 1.72 -0.85
C ILE A 80 0.78 2.80 -1.08
N GLY A 81 1.84 2.48 -1.81
CA GLY A 81 2.90 3.45 -2.14
C GLY A 81 2.36 4.66 -2.90
N VAL A 82 1.49 4.47 -3.88
CA VAL A 82 0.82 5.56 -4.60
C VAL A 82 -0.08 6.36 -3.66
N ALA A 83 -0.90 5.70 -2.83
CA ALA A 83 -1.80 6.38 -1.90
C ALA A 83 -1.03 7.29 -0.92
N PHE A 84 0.06 6.80 -0.32
CA PHE A 84 0.91 7.60 0.56
C PHE A 84 1.69 8.69 -0.22
N GLY A 85 2.19 8.37 -1.40
CA GLY A 85 2.90 9.32 -2.26
C GLY A 85 2.03 10.52 -2.66
N VAL A 86 0.78 10.27 -3.04
CA VAL A 86 -0.20 11.31 -3.35
C VAL A 86 -0.51 12.16 -2.10
N ASN A 87 -0.72 11.54 -0.93
CA ASN A 87 -0.95 12.28 0.32
C ASN A 87 0.23 13.19 0.66
N ILE A 88 1.46 12.68 0.61
CA ILE A 88 2.68 13.45 0.88
C ILE A 88 2.82 14.60 -0.12
N PHE A 89 2.53 14.35 -1.40
CA PHE A 89 2.55 15.40 -2.43
C PHE A 89 1.59 16.54 -2.08
N PHE A 90 0.35 16.25 -1.69
CA PHE A 90 -0.63 17.27 -1.29
C PHE A 90 -0.21 18.00 -0.01
N ILE A 91 0.34 17.32 0.99
CA ILE A 91 0.88 17.93 2.20
C ILE A 91 1.96 18.95 1.83
N VAL A 92 2.97 18.53 1.07
CA VAL A 92 4.10 19.39 0.69
C VAL A 92 3.64 20.58 -0.16
N ALA A 93 2.74 20.34 -1.13
CA ALA A 93 2.22 21.39 -2.00
C ALA A 93 1.42 22.45 -1.21
N ASN A 94 0.53 22.02 -0.33
CA ASN A 94 -0.29 22.94 0.46
C ASN A 94 0.52 23.64 1.55
N ASP A 95 1.46 22.94 2.20
CA ASP A 95 2.34 23.53 3.21
C ASP A 95 3.26 24.60 2.61
N THR A 96 3.85 24.32 1.44
CA THR A 96 4.67 25.31 0.72
C THR A 96 3.90 26.57 0.38
N ARG A 97 2.66 26.43 -0.12
CA ARG A 97 1.79 27.56 -0.45
C ARG A 97 1.36 28.32 0.80
N TYR A 98 0.98 27.60 1.87
CA TYR A 98 0.63 28.20 3.15
C TYR A 98 1.76 29.08 3.70
N HIS A 99 2.99 28.58 3.77
CA HIS A 99 4.14 29.34 4.25
C HIS A 99 4.48 30.51 3.34
N TYR A 100 4.37 30.33 2.04
CA TYR A 100 4.59 31.38 1.05
C TYR A 100 3.67 32.59 1.32
N TYR A 101 2.36 32.40 1.34
CA TYR A 101 1.40 33.49 1.57
C TYR A 101 1.44 34.04 2.99
N ARG A 102 1.70 33.20 3.99
CA ARG A 102 1.86 33.63 5.39
C ARG A 102 3.00 34.61 5.55
N ASN A 103 4.10 34.45 4.83
CA ASN A 103 5.22 35.39 4.91
C ASN A 103 4.80 36.79 4.41
N TYR A 104 4.06 36.87 3.31
CA TYR A 104 3.53 38.15 2.81
C TYR A 104 2.50 38.77 3.77
N LEU A 105 1.65 37.96 4.37
CA LEU A 105 0.72 38.41 5.41
C LEU A 105 1.48 38.99 6.62
N GLY A 106 2.60 38.40 7.01
CA GLY A 106 3.45 38.90 8.08
C GLY A 106 3.96 40.32 7.83
N LEU A 107 4.22 40.70 6.59
CA LEU A 107 4.64 42.05 6.21
C LEU A 107 3.55 43.09 6.46
N THR A 108 2.28 42.74 6.26
CA THR A 108 1.15 43.67 6.52
C THR A 108 1.00 43.94 8.02
N TYR A 109 1.17 42.92 8.87
CA TYR A 109 1.12 43.10 10.34
C TYR A 109 2.31 43.88 10.89
N GLN A 110 3.52 43.62 10.35
CA GLN A 110 4.71 44.35 10.77
C GLN A 110 4.62 45.86 10.43
N SER A 111 3.94 46.16 9.33
CA SER A 111 3.70 47.55 8.91
C SER A 111 2.58 48.25 9.68
N SER A 112 1.69 47.51 10.35
CA SER A 112 0.52 48.08 11.05
C SER A 112 0.89 49.00 12.24
N GLY A 113 2.13 48.90 12.75
CA GLY A 113 2.65 49.79 13.78
C GLY A 113 3.33 51.07 13.26
N ASN A 114 3.47 51.24 11.96
CA ASN A 114 4.10 52.39 11.34
C ASN A 114 3.08 53.48 11.03
N PRO A 115 3.49 54.77 11.05
CA PRO A 115 2.62 55.89 10.66
C PRO A 115 2.14 55.85 9.21
N PHE A 116 2.79 55.03 8.36
CA PHE A 116 2.40 54.73 6.97
C PHE A 116 2.24 53.20 6.82
N PRO A 117 1.07 52.63 7.19
CA PRO A 117 0.85 51.19 7.08
C PRO A 117 0.83 50.78 5.59
N ILE A 118 1.48 49.65 5.29
CA ILE A 118 1.41 49.05 3.96
C ILE A 118 0.01 48.43 3.80
N THR A 119 -0.84 49.10 3.01
CA THR A 119 -2.23 48.64 2.80
C THR A 119 -2.29 47.46 1.84
N ASN A 120 -1.41 47.43 0.84
CA ASN A 120 -1.34 46.38 -0.16
C ASN A 120 0.09 45.84 -0.26
N VAL A 121 0.23 44.52 -0.38
CA VAL A 121 1.49 43.83 -0.58
C VAL A 121 1.47 43.16 -1.93
N SER A 122 2.49 43.40 -2.76
CA SER A 122 2.64 42.76 -4.03
C SER A 122 3.14 41.34 -3.83
N VAL A 123 2.34 40.37 -4.28
CA VAL A 123 2.70 38.94 -4.29
C VAL A 123 3.15 38.56 -5.70
N PRO A 124 4.46 38.35 -5.90
CA PRO A 124 5.04 38.18 -7.25
C PRO A 124 4.55 36.93 -7.95
N LYS A 125 4.18 35.91 -7.18
CA LYS A 125 3.78 34.61 -7.72
C LYS A 125 2.48 34.14 -7.06
N TYR A 126 1.36 34.68 -7.57
CA TYR A 126 0.03 34.21 -7.17
C TYR A 126 -0.27 32.83 -7.80
N GLU A 127 -1.41 32.21 -7.52
CA GLU A 127 -1.77 30.84 -7.95
C GLU A 127 -1.65 30.61 -9.47
N ASP A 128 -1.97 31.64 -10.26
CA ASP A 128 -1.86 31.67 -11.71
C ASP A 128 -0.47 32.11 -12.23
N GLY A 129 0.46 32.42 -11.31
CA GLY A 129 1.81 32.90 -11.63
C GLY A 129 1.87 34.40 -11.98
N ILE A 130 0.74 35.12 -11.91
CA ILE A 130 0.66 36.54 -12.22
C ILE A 130 0.83 37.34 -10.93
N PRO A 131 1.69 38.38 -10.88
CA PRO A 131 1.81 39.26 -9.70
C PRO A 131 0.49 39.96 -9.38
N ARG A 132 0.13 39.98 -8.11
CA ARG A 132 -1.07 40.64 -7.62
C ARG A 132 -0.80 41.42 -6.34
N ASP A 133 -1.37 42.62 -6.27
CA ASP A 133 -1.38 43.40 -5.04
C ASP A 133 -2.59 43.01 -4.19
N LEU A 134 -2.32 42.46 -3.02
CA LEU A 134 -3.32 41.95 -2.11
C LEU A 134 -3.34 42.77 -0.81
N ASN A 135 -4.53 43.06 -0.33
CA ASN A 135 -4.71 43.67 0.99
C ASN A 135 -4.65 42.56 2.08
N GLN A 136 -4.62 43.02 3.35
CA GLN A 136 -4.53 42.14 4.51
C GLN A 136 -5.67 41.10 4.57
N ASP A 137 -6.92 41.52 4.26
CA ASP A 137 -8.08 40.60 4.32
C ASP A 137 -8.04 39.54 3.22
N GLN A 138 -7.62 39.94 2.03
CA GLN A 138 -7.42 39.00 0.92
C GLN A 138 -6.30 37.99 1.22
N LEU A 139 -5.16 38.46 1.78
CA LEU A 139 -4.07 37.56 2.21
C LEU A 139 -4.52 36.63 3.33
N ASN A 140 -5.29 37.11 4.31
CA ASN A 140 -5.88 36.28 5.37
C ASN A 140 -6.78 35.20 4.79
N SER A 141 -7.59 35.53 3.80
CA SER A 141 -8.47 34.55 3.11
C SER A 141 -7.68 33.47 2.40
N VAL A 142 -6.64 33.84 1.63
CA VAL A 142 -5.77 32.91 0.91
C VAL A 142 -4.98 32.04 1.88
N VAL A 143 -4.40 32.60 2.94
CA VAL A 143 -3.68 31.84 3.97
C VAL A 143 -4.61 30.83 4.66
N SER A 144 -5.85 31.27 5.01
CA SER A 144 -6.85 30.40 5.64
C SER A 144 -7.30 29.27 4.72
N TYR A 145 -7.43 29.54 3.42
CA TYR A 145 -7.73 28.53 2.41
C TYR A 145 -6.65 27.44 2.36
N HIS A 146 -5.37 27.82 2.18
CA HIS A 146 -4.27 26.84 2.13
C HIS A 146 -4.04 26.12 3.45
N ARG A 147 -4.26 26.83 4.60
CA ARG A 147 -4.22 26.20 5.92
C ARG A 147 -5.25 25.06 6.02
N ARG A 148 -6.50 25.31 5.61
CA ARG A 148 -7.56 24.29 5.63
C ARG A 148 -7.18 23.06 4.80
N PHE A 149 -6.71 23.24 3.56
CA PHE A 149 -6.32 22.14 2.69
C PHE A 149 -5.11 21.39 3.22
N ARG A 150 -4.15 22.07 3.83
CA ARG A 150 -3.03 21.41 4.52
C ARG A 150 -3.53 20.55 5.68
N ASP A 151 -4.39 21.06 6.52
CA ASP A 151 -4.92 20.36 7.69
C ASP A 151 -5.77 19.15 7.27
N PHE A 152 -6.57 19.27 6.20
CA PHE A 152 -7.25 18.13 5.57
C PHE A 152 -6.27 17.08 5.02
N SER A 153 -5.16 17.49 4.41
CA SER A 153 -4.17 16.55 3.89
C SER A 153 -3.54 15.72 5.01
N TYR A 154 -3.29 16.29 6.18
CA TYR A 154 -2.86 15.53 7.36
C TYR A 154 -3.95 14.56 7.85
N LEU A 155 -5.21 14.98 7.87
CA LEU A 155 -6.32 14.11 8.23
C LEU A 155 -6.41 12.90 7.28
N PHE A 156 -6.33 13.13 5.97
CA PHE A 156 -6.32 12.06 4.97
C PHE A 156 -5.16 11.11 5.13
N LEU A 157 -3.97 11.60 5.49
CA LEU A 157 -2.82 10.74 5.78
C LEU A 157 -3.11 9.78 6.95
N VAL A 158 -3.68 10.30 8.04
CA VAL A 158 -4.06 9.48 9.21
C VAL A 158 -5.11 8.44 8.84
N VAL A 159 -6.15 8.81 8.08
CA VAL A 159 -7.20 7.90 7.63
C VAL A 159 -6.62 6.81 6.71
N THR A 160 -5.77 7.17 5.76
CA THR A 160 -5.09 6.22 4.86
C THR A 160 -4.22 5.25 5.65
N TRP A 161 -3.52 5.73 6.68
CA TRP A 161 -2.70 4.88 7.54
C TRP A 161 -3.55 3.91 8.37
N ALA A 162 -4.63 4.40 8.98
CA ALA A 162 -5.57 3.55 9.73
C ALA A 162 -6.18 2.46 8.83
N ALA A 163 -6.63 2.83 7.63
CA ALA A 163 -7.17 1.88 6.65
C ALA A 163 -6.14 0.79 6.27
N ASN A 164 -4.87 1.17 6.10
CA ASN A 164 -3.79 0.23 5.81
C ASN A 164 -3.54 -0.76 6.97
N ILE A 165 -3.63 -0.30 8.23
CA ILE A 165 -3.50 -1.18 9.41
C ILE A 165 -4.67 -2.15 9.49
N ILE A 166 -5.90 -1.68 9.28
CA ILE A 166 -7.12 -2.50 9.28
C ILE A 166 -7.04 -3.56 8.18
N ASP A 167 -6.67 -3.18 6.95
CA ASP A 167 -6.52 -4.13 5.83
C ASP A 167 -5.48 -5.22 6.15
N ALA A 168 -4.34 -4.85 6.74
CA ALA A 168 -3.32 -5.82 7.13
C ALA A 168 -3.82 -6.81 8.18
N ASN A 169 -4.60 -6.34 9.16
CA ASN A 169 -5.20 -7.17 10.21
C ASN A 169 -6.25 -8.13 9.63
N VAL A 170 -7.24 -7.59 8.92
CA VAL A 170 -8.32 -8.39 8.31
C VAL A 170 -7.76 -9.45 7.38
N THR A 171 -6.82 -9.07 6.52
CA THR A 171 -6.18 -10.01 5.60
C THR A 171 -5.43 -11.13 6.32
N ALA A 172 -4.73 -10.80 7.41
CA ALA A 172 -4.01 -11.80 8.20
C ALA A 172 -4.97 -12.78 8.87
N HIS A 173 -6.10 -12.29 9.40
CA HIS A 173 -7.14 -13.16 9.96
C HIS A 173 -7.78 -14.06 8.91
N LEU A 174 -8.15 -13.51 7.75
CA LEU A 174 -8.73 -14.30 6.65
C LEU A 174 -7.77 -15.39 6.14
N LYS A 175 -6.47 -15.14 6.12
CA LYS A 175 -5.47 -16.13 5.70
C LYS A 175 -5.16 -17.20 6.76
N THR A 176 -5.48 -16.96 8.02
CA THR A 176 -5.37 -17.98 9.08
C THR A 176 -6.57 -18.91 9.15
N PHE A 177 -7.69 -18.53 8.52
CA PHE A 177 -8.83 -19.42 8.32
C PHE A 177 -8.50 -20.44 7.21
N ASP A 178 -8.14 -21.65 7.62
CA ASP A 178 -7.88 -22.75 6.70
C ASP A 178 -9.23 -23.47 6.43
N ILE A 179 -9.93 -23.06 5.38
CA ILE A 179 -11.19 -23.71 4.95
C ILE A 179 -10.89 -25.03 4.21
N THR A 180 -9.61 -25.30 3.92
CA THR A 180 -9.19 -26.40 3.04
C THR A 180 -9.32 -27.76 3.69
N ASP A 181 -9.39 -27.84 5.02
CA ASP A 181 -9.48 -29.12 5.73
C ASP A 181 -10.90 -29.70 5.77
N ASP A 182 -11.94 -28.86 5.51
CA ASP A 182 -13.35 -29.29 5.65
C ASP A 182 -14.01 -29.64 4.30
N ILE A 183 -13.45 -29.23 3.17
CA ILE A 183 -14.02 -29.48 1.85
C ILE A 183 -12.95 -30.00 0.90
N SER A 184 -13.06 -31.23 0.47
CA SER A 184 -12.21 -31.77 -0.60
C SER A 184 -12.98 -31.94 -1.91
N PHE A 185 -12.43 -31.36 -2.96
CA PHE A 185 -12.95 -31.43 -4.31
C PHE A 185 -12.07 -32.33 -5.18
N LYS A 186 -12.63 -33.41 -5.71
CA LYS A 186 -11.91 -34.37 -6.53
C LYS A 186 -12.63 -34.61 -7.85
N ILE A 187 -11.95 -34.33 -8.95
CA ILE A 187 -12.42 -34.64 -10.30
C ILE A 187 -11.68 -35.90 -10.76
N GLN A 188 -12.40 -36.94 -11.12
CA GLN A 188 -11.84 -38.15 -11.70
C GLN A 188 -12.44 -38.41 -13.09
N PRO A 189 -11.64 -38.61 -14.11
CA PRO A 189 -12.15 -39.13 -15.37
C PRO A 189 -12.71 -40.53 -15.15
N THR A 190 -13.92 -40.78 -15.62
CA THR A 190 -14.57 -42.10 -15.52
C THR A 190 -14.76 -42.63 -16.93
N PHE A 191 -14.28 -43.82 -17.16
CA PHE A 191 -14.53 -44.58 -18.38
C PHE A 191 -15.51 -45.69 -18.01
N SER A 192 -16.70 -45.63 -18.53
CA SER A 192 -17.68 -46.69 -18.38
C SER A 192 -17.99 -47.27 -19.75
N SER A 193 -17.84 -48.53 -19.90
CA SER A 193 -18.21 -49.28 -21.10
C SER A 193 -19.29 -50.29 -20.70
N PRO A 194 -20.57 -49.90 -20.72
CA PRO A 194 -21.65 -50.86 -20.47
C PRO A 194 -21.81 -51.86 -21.62
N ASP A 195 -21.37 -51.52 -22.83
CA ASP A 195 -21.36 -52.36 -23.99
C ASP A 195 -20.07 -52.18 -24.78
N ILE A 196 -19.56 -53.28 -25.40
CA ILE A 196 -18.25 -53.30 -26.10
C ILE A 196 -18.25 -52.34 -27.32
N ALA A 197 -19.43 -51.89 -27.75
CA ALA A 197 -19.60 -51.08 -28.98
C ALA A 197 -19.52 -49.56 -28.81
N GLN A 198 -19.76 -48.99 -27.60
CA GLN A 198 -19.73 -47.56 -27.39
C GLN A 198 -19.12 -47.14 -26.04
N PRO A 199 -17.85 -46.73 -26.01
CA PRO A 199 -17.25 -46.20 -24.81
C PRO A 199 -17.84 -44.82 -24.43
N VAL A 200 -18.38 -44.70 -23.23
CA VAL A 200 -18.87 -43.43 -22.69
C VAL A 200 -17.79 -42.81 -21.82
N PHE A 201 -17.36 -41.60 -22.19
CA PHE A 201 -16.43 -40.78 -21.42
C PHE A 201 -17.19 -39.89 -20.49
N GLY A 202 -16.90 -39.93 -19.18
CA GLY A 202 -17.53 -39.09 -18.19
C GLY A 202 -16.51 -38.51 -17.17
N ALA A 203 -16.92 -37.54 -16.41
CA ALA A 203 -16.17 -37.00 -15.27
C ALA A 203 -16.99 -37.19 -14.00
N LYS A 204 -16.42 -37.87 -13.00
CA LYS A 204 -17.01 -37.99 -11.67
C LYS A 204 -16.52 -36.88 -10.79
N LEU A 205 -17.46 -36.05 -10.32
CA LEU A 205 -17.22 -34.98 -9.37
C LEU A 205 -17.56 -35.50 -7.95
N THR A 206 -16.58 -35.52 -7.06
CA THR A 206 -16.78 -35.91 -5.68
C THR A 206 -16.50 -34.73 -4.75
N LEU A 207 -17.49 -34.27 -4.03
CA LEU A 207 -17.40 -33.32 -2.92
C LEU A 207 -17.46 -34.13 -1.62
N ALA A 208 -16.39 -34.10 -0.85
CA ALA A 208 -16.39 -34.69 0.48
C ALA A 208 -16.30 -33.60 1.54
N PHE A 209 -17.24 -33.61 2.45
CA PHE A 209 -17.28 -32.77 3.66
C PHE A 209 -16.74 -33.63 4.81
N LYS A 210 -15.79 -33.08 5.58
CA LYS A 210 -15.18 -33.75 6.72
C LYS A 210 -15.69 -33.12 8.01
#